data_17016f3762f89ad028ca895c2af9e0b8
#
_entry.id   17016f3762f89ad028ca895c2af9e0b8
#
_cell.length_a   1.000
_cell.length_b   1.000
_cell.length_c   1.000
_cell.angle_alpha   90.00
_cell.angle_beta   90.00
_cell.angle_gamma   90.00
#
_symmetry.space_group_name_H-M   'P 1'
#
loop_
_entity.id
_entity.type
_entity.pdbx_description
1 polymer ?
#
loop_
_entity_poly.entity_id
_entity_poly.type
_entity_poly.pdbx_seq_one_letter_code
_entity_poly.pdbx_strand_id
1 'polypeptide(L)'
;MSDNPYRRLLQNGGNPEVFRARGAVVYTVLGYIFCAGMLYTAFVDSNYSASANIALAAIIAFLSFSVFACIQRPSILFTDLGIGIKNPFSTIVLDWSDVNDLETKFVLTIDSKHGPIRCWAAVGPSRSQHRRIHPGDLREMQRGSLAIKAADSPKSDSGAAAHIARIRIDDRAKVRGEIIEHKWESHNISLIAYSITAFAALLGFFTL
;
A
#
# COMPACT_ATOMS: atom_id res chain seq x y z
N MET A 1 24.85 -3.84 -8.85
CA MET A 1 23.91 -3.51 -7.76
C MET A 1 22.86 -2.62 -8.37
N SER A 2 21.60 -3.08 -8.51
CA SER A 2 20.56 -2.25 -9.13
C SER A 2 20.29 -1.08 -8.20
N ASP A 3 20.46 0.10 -8.72
CA ASP A 3 20.27 1.36 -8.04
C ASP A 3 18.77 1.61 -7.89
N ASN A 4 18.23 1.17 -6.76
CA ASN A 4 16.78 1.22 -6.49
C ASN A 4 16.36 2.66 -6.22
N PRO A 5 15.52 3.29 -7.08
CA PRO A 5 15.15 4.69 -6.99
C PRO A 5 14.43 5.03 -5.68
N TYR A 6 13.71 4.09 -5.12
CA TYR A 6 13.08 4.26 -3.81
C TYR A 6 14.12 4.41 -2.68
N ARG A 7 15.24 3.66 -2.75
CA ARG A 7 16.34 3.79 -1.78
C ARG A 7 17.05 5.13 -1.94
N ARG A 8 17.27 5.58 -3.16
CA ARG A 8 17.84 6.92 -3.43
C ARG A 8 16.94 8.00 -2.84
N LEU A 9 15.63 7.93 -3.07
CA LEU A 9 14.67 8.88 -2.51
C LEU A 9 14.70 8.86 -0.97
N LEU A 10 14.79 7.69 -0.35
CA LEU A 10 14.87 7.54 1.10
C LEU A 10 16.14 8.17 1.68
N GLN A 11 17.27 8.08 0.99
CA GLN A 11 18.56 8.59 1.45
C GLN A 11 18.76 10.08 1.19
N ASN A 12 18.31 10.56 0.02
CA ASN A 12 18.62 11.90 -0.48
C ASN A 12 17.42 12.84 -0.50
N GLY A 13 16.19 12.32 -0.27
CA GLY A 13 14.94 13.07 -0.44
C GLY A 13 14.66 14.13 0.64
N GLY A 14 15.41 14.15 1.74
CA GLY A 14 15.14 15.01 2.89
C GLY A 14 13.93 14.56 3.70
N ASN A 15 13.99 14.68 5.02
CA ASN A 15 12.91 14.40 6.00
C ASN A 15 11.98 13.22 5.61
N PRO A 16 12.50 11.97 5.53
CA PRO A 16 11.71 10.84 5.06
C PRO A 16 10.66 10.43 6.10
N GLU A 17 9.40 10.34 5.69
CA GLU A 17 8.28 9.86 6.48
C GLU A 17 7.61 8.68 5.76
N VAL A 18 7.50 7.53 6.44
CA VAL A 18 6.89 6.32 5.86
C VAL A 18 5.48 6.14 6.38
N PHE A 19 4.51 6.26 5.50
CA PHE A 19 3.10 6.02 5.78
C PHE A 19 2.70 4.58 5.45
N ARG A 20 1.93 3.96 6.35
CA ARG A 20 1.27 2.66 6.16
C ARG A 20 -0.15 2.73 6.68
N ALA A 21 -1.04 1.91 6.13
CA ALA A 21 -2.40 1.78 6.66
C ALA A 21 -2.37 1.43 8.15
N ARG A 22 -3.20 2.11 8.96
CA ARG A 22 -3.20 1.98 10.44
C ARG A 22 -3.43 0.56 10.93
N GLY A 23 -4.21 -0.23 10.18
CA GLY A 23 -4.48 -1.63 10.52
C GLY A 23 -3.46 -2.64 9.96
N ALA A 24 -2.51 -2.23 9.11
CA ALA A 24 -1.65 -3.14 8.36
C ALA A 24 -0.86 -4.11 9.26
N VAL A 25 -0.32 -3.63 10.37
CA VAL A 25 0.44 -4.48 11.32
C VAL A 25 -0.46 -5.54 11.94
N VAL A 26 -1.64 -5.14 12.43
CA VAL A 26 -2.60 -6.04 13.07
C VAL A 26 -3.06 -7.13 12.09
N TYR A 27 -3.47 -6.75 10.89
CA TYR A 27 -3.90 -7.71 9.86
C TYR A 27 -2.77 -8.62 9.39
N THR A 28 -1.53 -8.12 9.33
CA THR A 28 -0.36 -8.95 9.02
C THR A 28 -0.13 -10.01 10.09
N VAL A 29 -0.15 -9.61 11.36
CA VAL A 29 0.04 -10.54 12.48
C VAL A 29 -1.06 -11.59 12.51
N LEU A 30 -2.33 -11.18 12.41
CA LEU A 30 -3.47 -12.10 12.37
C LEU A 30 -3.40 -13.05 11.17
N GLY A 31 -3.00 -12.57 10.00
CA GLY A 31 -2.81 -13.39 8.81
C GLY A 31 -1.75 -14.47 8.99
N TYR A 32 -0.60 -14.13 9.57
CA TYR A 32 0.44 -15.11 9.83
C TYR A 32 0.09 -16.08 10.96
N ILE A 33 -0.62 -15.63 12.01
CA ILE A 33 -1.15 -16.54 13.05
C ILE A 33 -2.11 -17.55 12.43
N PHE A 34 -2.99 -17.12 11.53
CA PHE A 34 -3.90 -18.01 10.81
C PHE A 34 -3.14 -19.04 9.95
N CYS A 35 -2.13 -18.60 9.18
CA CYS A 35 -1.28 -19.50 8.40
C CYS A 35 -0.51 -20.50 9.29
N ALA A 36 -0.01 -20.05 10.44
CA ALA A 36 0.65 -20.93 11.42
C ALA A 36 -0.30 -21.96 12.03
N GLY A 37 -1.55 -21.56 12.33
CA GLY A 37 -2.59 -22.48 12.78
C GLY A 37 -2.92 -23.57 11.76
N MET A 38 -3.06 -23.19 10.47
CA MET A 38 -3.25 -24.15 9.39
C MET A 38 -2.05 -25.10 9.26
N LEU A 39 -0.83 -24.59 9.39
CA LEU A 39 0.38 -25.40 9.34
C LEU A 39 0.43 -26.38 10.53
N TYR A 40 0.07 -25.94 11.74
CA TYR A 40 0.00 -26.78 12.92
C TYR A 40 -0.99 -27.95 12.74
N THR A 41 -2.20 -27.68 12.21
CA THR A 41 -3.18 -28.75 11.96
C THR A 41 -2.66 -29.77 10.94
N ALA A 42 -1.93 -29.33 9.92
CA ALA A 42 -1.30 -30.22 8.94
C ALA A 42 -0.26 -31.17 9.53
N PHE A 43 0.46 -30.72 10.58
CA PHE A 43 1.46 -31.56 11.25
C PHE A 43 0.87 -32.51 12.30
N VAL A 44 -0.20 -32.11 12.96
CA VAL A 44 -0.81 -32.91 14.06
C VAL A 44 -1.73 -33.99 13.53
N ASP A 45 -2.41 -33.76 12.42
CA ASP A 45 -3.33 -34.74 11.85
C ASP A 45 -2.60 -35.67 10.87
N SER A 46 -2.27 -36.88 11.37
CA SER A 46 -1.59 -37.94 10.61
C SER A 46 -2.47 -38.59 9.51
N ASN A 47 -3.74 -38.25 9.42
CA ASN A 47 -4.68 -38.86 8.48
C ASN A 47 -4.60 -38.27 7.06
N TYR A 48 -3.91 -37.19 6.88
CA TYR A 48 -3.78 -36.59 5.55
C TYR A 48 -2.89 -37.43 4.62
N SER A 49 -3.35 -37.64 3.41
CA SER A 49 -2.51 -38.22 2.34
C SER A 49 -1.37 -37.29 1.96
N ALA A 50 -0.33 -37.83 1.33
CA ALA A 50 0.80 -37.01 0.85
C ALA A 50 0.34 -35.92 -0.12
N SER A 51 -0.65 -36.20 -0.99
CA SER A 51 -1.24 -35.23 -1.91
C SER A 51 -1.97 -34.11 -1.17
N ALA A 52 -2.73 -34.43 -0.12
CA ALA A 52 -3.43 -33.45 0.70
C ALA A 52 -2.44 -32.52 1.45
N ASN A 53 -1.33 -33.05 1.94
CA ASN A 53 -0.28 -32.26 2.58
C ASN A 53 0.38 -31.27 1.60
N ILE A 54 0.66 -31.69 0.36
CA ILE A 54 1.19 -30.81 -0.69
C ILE A 54 0.18 -29.73 -1.05
N ALA A 55 -1.09 -30.08 -1.19
CA ALA A 55 -2.16 -29.12 -1.45
C ALA A 55 -2.29 -28.07 -0.37
N LEU A 56 -2.28 -28.49 0.90
CA LEU A 56 -2.36 -27.60 2.05
C LEU A 56 -1.14 -26.69 2.14
N ALA A 57 0.06 -27.22 1.89
CA ALA A 57 1.28 -26.41 1.84
C ALA A 57 1.22 -25.33 0.74
N ALA A 58 0.68 -25.65 -0.44
CA ALA A 58 0.50 -24.67 -1.52
C ALA A 58 -0.50 -23.56 -1.14
N ILE A 59 -1.60 -23.92 -0.47
CA ILE A 59 -2.61 -22.96 0.03
C ILE A 59 -1.98 -22.04 1.09
N ILE A 60 -1.24 -22.59 2.04
CA ILE A 60 -0.57 -21.81 3.09
C ILE A 60 0.47 -20.84 2.47
N ALA A 61 1.26 -21.33 1.51
CA ALA A 61 2.23 -20.51 0.80
C ALA A 61 1.56 -19.35 0.06
N PHE A 62 0.46 -19.61 -0.64
CA PHE A 62 -0.32 -18.59 -1.33
C PHE A 62 -0.89 -17.54 -0.36
N LEU A 63 -1.49 -17.98 0.75
CA LEU A 63 -2.06 -17.08 1.75
C LEU A 63 -0.97 -16.24 2.42
N SER A 64 0.16 -16.84 2.80
CA SER A 64 1.30 -16.14 3.41
C SER A 64 1.87 -15.08 2.45
N PHE A 65 2.01 -15.43 1.16
CA PHE A 65 2.46 -14.49 0.15
C PHE A 65 1.45 -13.37 -0.09
N SER A 66 0.14 -13.67 -0.04
CA SER A 66 -0.93 -12.67 -0.15
C SER A 66 -0.89 -11.67 1.00
N VAL A 67 -0.70 -12.14 2.24
CA VAL A 67 -0.53 -11.27 3.42
C VAL A 67 0.68 -10.37 3.24
N PHE A 68 1.81 -10.92 2.81
CA PHE A 68 3.02 -10.13 2.54
C PHE A 68 2.78 -9.09 1.45
N ALA A 69 2.31 -9.51 0.27
CA ALA A 69 2.21 -8.65 -0.91
C ALA A 69 1.15 -7.55 -0.76
N CYS A 70 -0.04 -7.90 -0.22
CA CYS A 70 -1.19 -7.00 -0.20
C CYS A 70 -1.32 -6.19 1.09
N ILE A 71 -0.76 -6.65 2.21
CA ILE A 71 -0.93 -6.01 3.51
C ILE A 71 0.39 -5.44 4.03
N GLN A 72 1.45 -6.26 4.08
CA GLN A 72 2.71 -5.86 4.71
C GLN A 72 3.56 -4.95 3.83
N ARG A 73 3.61 -5.20 2.52
CA ARG A 73 4.46 -4.48 1.58
C ARG A 73 3.98 -3.06 1.24
N PRO A 74 2.67 -2.77 1.05
CA PRO A 74 2.22 -1.45 0.65
C PRO A 74 2.63 -0.37 1.64
N SER A 75 3.25 0.69 1.12
CA SER A 75 3.69 1.85 1.90
C SER A 75 3.89 3.06 0.99
N ILE A 76 3.79 4.25 1.56
CA ILE A 76 4.09 5.50 0.89
C ILE A 76 5.23 6.16 1.63
N LEU A 77 6.26 6.56 0.91
CA LEU A 77 7.38 7.35 1.42
C LEU A 77 7.17 8.80 0.99
N PHE A 78 7.01 9.68 1.96
CA PHE A 78 7.01 11.12 1.74
C PHE A 78 8.40 11.66 2.05
N THR A 79 8.89 12.53 1.17
CA THR A 79 10.16 13.26 1.37
C THR A 79 9.97 14.71 0.93
N ASP A 80 10.97 15.56 1.18
CA ASP A 80 10.89 16.96 0.74
C ASP A 80 11.00 17.10 -0.79
N LEU A 81 11.67 16.15 -1.47
CA LEU A 81 11.87 16.21 -2.92
C LEU A 81 10.79 15.49 -3.72
N GLY A 82 10.18 14.44 -3.18
CA GLY A 82 9.21 13.64 -3.92
C GLY A 82 8.53 12.56 -3.10
N ILE A 83 7.78 11.72 -3.78
CA ILE A 83 7.00 10.63 -3.20
C ILE A 83 7.42 9.28 -3.79
N GLY A 84 7.57 8.29 -2.91
CA GLY A 84 7.81 6.89 -3.27
C GLY A 84 6.63 6.02 -2.87
N ILE A 85 6.03 5.30 -3.81
CA ILE A 85 4.85 4.47 -3.61
C ILE A 85 5.22 3.02 -3.81
N LYS A 86 5.05 2.20 -2.79
CA LYS A 86 5.14 0.74 -2.89
C LYS A 86 3.74 0.15 -2.90
N ASN A 87 3.36 -0.42 -4.03
CA ASN A 87 2.16 -1.22 -4.21
C ASN A 87 2.50 -2.73 -4.17
N PRO A 88 1.53 -3.66 -4.14
CA PRO A 88 1.79 -5.10 -4.10
C PRO A 88 2.81 -5.60 -5.12
N PHE A 89 2.74 -5.12 -6.36
CA PHE A 89 3.57 -5.60 -7.46
C PHE A 89 4.32 -4.50 -8.22
N SER A 90 4.34 -3.27 -7.70
CA SER A 90 5.06 -2.16 -8.31
C SER A 90 5.65 -1.22 -7.28
N THR A 91 6.70 -0.51 -7.69
CA THR A 91 7.27 0.61 -6.93
C THR A 91 7.39 1.80 -7.88
N ILE A 92 6.89 2.94 -7.46
CA ILE A 92 6.80 4.15 -8.27
C ILE A 92 7.44 5.28 -7.47
N VAL A 93 8.25 6.09 -8.15
CA VAL A 93 8.88 7.29 -7.58
C VAL A 93 8.54 8.48 -8.45
N LEU A 94 8.13 9.58 -7.83
CA LEU A 94 7.74 10.83 -8.48
C LEU A 94 8.33 12.03 -7.75
N ASP A 95 8.70 13.06 -8.51
CA ASP A 95 8.91 14.40 -7.95
C ASP A 95 7.55 15.05 -7.63
N TRP A 96 7.49 15.92 -6.63
CA TRP A 96 6.26 16.65 -6.32
C TRP A 96 5.82 17.58 -7.45
N SER A 97 6.73 18.03 -8.29
CA SER A 97 6.41 18.86 -9.48
C SER A 97 5.66 18.11 -10.58
N ASP A 98 5.61 16.77 -10.52
CA ASP A 98 4.87 15.95 -11.47
C ASP A 98 3.45 15.62 -10.98
N VAL A 99 3.11 15.99 -9.74
CA VAL A 99 1.79 15.78 -9.16
C VAL A 99 0.86 16.92 -9.55
N ASN A 100 -0.26 16.61 -10.22
CA ASN A 100 -1.27 17.57 -10.62
C ASN A 100 -2.39 17.69 -9.59
N ASP A 101 -2.93 16.53 -9.09
CA ASP A 101 -4.05 16.51 -8.14
C ASP A 101 -4.01 15.26 -7.26
N LEU A 102 -4.76 15.30 -6.15
CA LEU A 102 -4.89 14.22 -5.17
C LEU A 102 -6.36 13.88 -4.95
N GLU A 103 -6.77 12.66 -5.29
CA GLU A 103 -8.11 12.14 -5.07
C GLU A 103 -8.14 11.09 -3.95
N THR A 104 -9.08 11.21 -3.00
CA THR A 104 -9.14 10.38 -1.76
C THR A 104 -10.39 9.49 -1.67
N LYS A 105 -11.19 9.37 -2.74
CA LYS A 105 -12.53 8.75 -2.71
C LYS A 105 -12.53 7.29 -2.24
N PHE A 106 -11.72 6.41 -2.82
CA PHE A 106 -11.65 4.98 -2.50
C PHE A 106 -10.28 4.57 -1.99
N VAL A 107 -9.25 5.10 -2.60
CA VAL A 107 -7.85 5.03 -2.21
C VAL A 107 -7.25 6.39 -2.53
N LEU A 108 -6.13 6.74 -1.91
CA LEU A 108 -5.38 7.89 -2.38
C LEU A 108 -4.92 7.62 -3.82
N THR A 109 -5.42 8.42 -4.74
CA THR A 109 -4.99 8.41 -6.15
C THR A 109 -4.26 9.71 -6.42
N ILE A 110 -3.04 9.61 -6.91
CA ILE A 110 -2.22 10.73 -7.32
C ILE A 110 -2.36 10.89 -8.83
N ASP A 111 -2.98 11.98 -9.25
CA ASP A 111 -2.96 12.36 -10.66
C ASP A 111 -1.62 13.02 -10.97
N SER A 112 -0.87 12.44 -11.89
CA SER A 112 0.45 12.90 -12.28
C SER A 112 0.55 13.12 -13.78
N LYS A 113 1.59 13.84 -14.23
CA LYS A 113 1.91 14.01 -15.65
C LYS A 113 2.08 12.68 -16.39
N HIS A 114 2.35 11.60 -15.65
CA HIS A 114 2.56 10.25 -16.17
C HIS A 114 1.32 9.35 -16.05
N GLY A 115 0.18 9.92 -15.61
CA GLY A 115 -1.09 9.25 -15.41
C GLY A 115 -1.45 9.02 -13.94
N PRO A 116 -2.66 8.49 -13.67
CA PRO A 116 -3.16 8.30 -12.31
C PRO A 116 -2.49 7.11 -11.62
N ILE A 117 -1.99 7.32 -10.40
CA ILE A 117 -1.32 6.33 -9.58
C ILE A 117 -2.14 6.07 -8.33
N ARG A 118 -2.58 4.83 -8.13
CA ARG A 118 -3.33 4.41 -6.94
C ARG A 118 -2.39 3.92 -5.85
N CYS A 119 -2.58 4.41 -4.62
CA CYS A 119 -1.75 4.07 -3.46
C CYS A 119 -2.46 3.04 -2.56
N TRP A 120 -2.09 1.78 -2.64
CA TRP A 120 -2.71 0.70 -1.85
C TRP A 120 -2.58 0.86 -0.34
N ALA A 121 -1.55 1.55 0.13
CA ALA A 121 -1.34 1.80 1.56
C ALA A 121 -2.30 2.84 2.16
N ALA A 122 -3.02 3.62 1.33
CA ALA A 122 -3.86 4.72 1.79
C ALA A 122 -5.31 4.51 1.32
N VAL A 123 -6.01 3.62 2.02
CA VAL A 123 -7.40 3.26 1.71
C VAL A 123 -8.36 4.35 2.17
N GLY A 124 -9.38 4.62 1.37
CA GLY A 124 -10.44 5.56 1.69
C GLY A 124 -11.32 5.11 2.87
N PRO A 125 -12.11 6.02 3.43
CA PRO A 125 -12.95 5.71 4.58
C PRO A 125 -14.01 4.67 4.21
N SER A 126 -14.21 3.69 5.10
CA SER A 126 -15.31 2.74 4.99
C SER A 126 -16.67 3.44 5.17
N ARG A 127 -17.76 2.80 4.72
CA ARG A 127 -19.13 3.33 4.92
C ARG A 127 -19.46 3.63 6.39
N SER A 128 -18.90 2.86 7.32
CA SER A 128 -19.08 3.09 8.76
C SER A 128 -18.28 4.30 9.27
N GLN A 129 -17.12 4.59 8.70
CA GLN A 129 -16.33 5.76 9.03
C GLN A 129 -16.96 7.05 8.50
N HIS A 130 -17.61 7.03 7.32
CA HIS A 130 -18.37 8.17 6.81
C HIS A 130 -19.48 8.64 7.76
N ARG A 131 -20.13 7.72 8.48
CA ARG A 131 -21.19 8.05 9.46
C ARG A 131 -20.63 8.68 10.75
N ARG A 132 -19.35 8.56 11.04
CA ARG A 132 -18.69 9.09 12.25
C ARG A 132 -17.97 10.43 12.02
N ILE A 133 -17.94 10.93 10.78
CA ILE A 133 -17.36 12.23 10.46
C ILE A 133 -18.40 13.31 10.81
N HIS A 134 -18.11 14.10 11.84
CA HIS A 134 -18.96 15.22 12.21
C HIS A 134 -18.78 16.39 11.22
N PRO A 135 -19.86 17.13 10.90
CA PRO A 135 -19.76 18.34 10.06
C PRO A 135 -18.79 19.39 10.62
N GLY A 136 -18.51 19.37 11.93
CA GLY A 136 -17.52 20.24 12.56
C GLY A 136 -16.09 19.97 12.15
N ASP A 137 -15.73 18.68 11.92
CA ASP A 137 -14.39 18.28 11.47
C ASP A 137 -14.08 18.84 10.06
N LEU A 138 -15.10 19.08 9.26
CA LEU A 138 -14.98 19.62 7.90
C LEU A 138 -14.82 21.15 7.89
N ARG A 139 -15.35 21.85 8.92
CA ARG A 139 -15.24 23.32 9.02
C ARG A 139 -13.84 23.80 9.37
N GLU A 140 -13.09 23.05 10.17
CA GLU A 140 -11.70 23.37 10.48
C GLU A 140 -10.77 23.29 9.27
N MET A 141 -11.09 22.41 8.29
CA MET A 141 -10.34 22.22 7.07
C MET A 141 -10.70 23.22 5.96
N GLN A 142 -11.82 23.95 6.10
CA GLN A 142 -12.37 24.86 5.09
C GLN A 142 -11.62 26.20 4.92
N ARG A 143 -10.42 26.35 5.48
CA ARG A 143 -9.61 27.58 5.29
C ARG A 143 -8.89 27.66 3.93
N GLY A 144 -9.11 26.73 3.02
CA GLY A 144 -8.60 26.76 1.63
C GLY A 144 -9.73 26.59 0.61
N SER A 145 -9.57 27.14 -0.58
CA SER A 145 -10.61 27.33 -1.61
C SER A 145 -11.09 26.08 -2.35
N LEU A 146 -10.82 24.88 -1.88
CA LEU A 146 -11.22 23.61 -2.52
C LEU A 146 -12.32 22.93 -1.72
N ALA A 147 -13.37 22.46 -2.40
CA ALA A 147 -14.46 21.70 -1.80
C ALA A 147 -13.94 20.43 -1.14
N ILE A 148 -13.86 20.42 0.20
CA ILE A 148 -13.34 19.31 0.99
C ILE A 148 -14.42 18.24 1.06
N LYS A 149 -14.09 17.03 0.57
CA LYS A 149 -14.95 15.86 0.64
C LYS A 149 -14.73 15.15 1.98
N ALA A 150 -15.74 14.42 2.48
CA ALA A 150 -15.61 13.60 3.69
C ALA A 150 -14.42 12.60 3.65
N ALA A 151 -14.01 12.21 2.45
CA ALA A 151 -12.84 11.35 2.22
C ALA A 151 -11.49 12.05 2.51
N ASP A 152 -11.45 13.38 2.55
CA ASP A 152 -10.26 14.17 2.87
C ASP A 152 -10.00 14.29 4.38
N SER A 153 -10.89 13.72 5.20
CA SER A 153 -10.73 13.75 6.66
C SER A 153 -9.43 13.04 7.08
N PRO A 154 -8.59 13.66 7.93
CA PRO A 154 -7.38 13.03 8.49
C PRO A 154 -7.66 11.75 9.30
N LYS A 155 -8.92 11.50 9.64
CA LYS A 155 -9.37 10.26 10.31
C LYS A 155 -9.34 9.05 9.37
N SER A 156 -9.35 9.24 8.04
CA SER A 156 -9.13 8.17 7.05
C SER A 156 -7.65 8.06 6.66
N ASP A 157 -7.21 6.87 6.22
CA ASP A 157 -5.84 6.68 5.77
C ASP A 157 -5.56 7.47 4.48
N SER A 158 -6.53 7.51 3.54
CA SER A 158 -6.39 8.31 2.32
C SER A 158 -6.33 9.81 2.60
N GLY A 159 -7.17 10.32 3.52
CA GLY A 159 -7.17 11.74 3.89
C GLY A 159 -5.93 12.14 4.66
N ALA A 160 -5.44 11.31 5.58
CA ALA A 160 -4.19 11.55 6.30
C ALA A 160 -2.99 11.59 5.33
N ALA A 161 -2.89 10.62 4.43
CA ALA A 161 -1.82 10.59 3.43
C ALA A 161 -1.90 11.77 2.44
N ALA A 162 -3.12 12.16 2.00
CA ALA A 162 -3.32 13.32 1.15
C ALA A 162 -2.95 14.64 1.87
N HIS A 163 -3.23 14.74 3.17
CA HIS A 163 -2.85 15.91 3.95
C HIS A 163 -1.33 16.08 4.02
N ILE A 164 -0.58 15.01 4.31
CA ILE A 164 0.88 15.02 4.29
C ILE A 164 1.39 15.40 2.89
N ALA A 165 0.83 14.79 1.84
CA ALA A 165 1.22 15.08 0.46
C ALA A 165 1.04 16.57 0.10
N ARG A 166 -0.10 17.19 0.46
CA ARG A 166 -0.37 18.62 0.20
C ARG A 166 0.66 19.52 0.88
N ILE A 167 1.01 19.25 2.14
CA ILE A 167 2.03 20.01 2.86
C ILE A 167 3.37 19.91 2.12
N ARG A 168 3.77 18.71 1.67
CA ARG A 168 5.03 18.52 0.97
C ARG A 168 5.05 19.17 -0.42
N ILE A 169 3.92 19.19 -1.14
CA ILE A 169 3.78 19.89 -2.42
C ILE A 169 3.97 21.40 -2.22
N ASP A 170 3.32 21.99 -1.21
CA ASP A 170 3.43 23.42 -0.91
C ASP A 170 4.86 23.81 -0.51
N ASP A 171 5.56 22.94 0.21
CA ASP A 171 6.92 23.16 0.64
C ASP A 171 7.95 22.89 -0.45
N ARG A 172 7.64 22.06 -1.47
CA ARG A 172 8.57 21.72 -2.57
C ARG A 172 9.11 22.96 -3.29
N ALA A 173 8.29 23.97 -3.49
CA ALA A 173 8.69 25.23 -4.13
C ALA A 173 9.80 25.98 -3.35
N LYS A 174 9.91 25.72 -2.04
CA LYS A 174 10.90 26.33 -1.13
C LYS A 174 12.19 25.53 -1.05
N VAL A 175 12.14 24.24 -1.41
CA VAL A 175 13.28 23.32 -1.29
C VAL A 175 14.10 23.34 -2.58
N ARG A 176 15.38 23.72 -2.48
CA ARG A 176 16.34 23.58 -3.57
C ARG A 176 16.88 22.14 -3.54
N GLY A 177 16.60 21.37 -4.56
CA GLY A 177 17.07 20.00 -4.70
C GLY A 177 17.02 19.53 -6.13
N GLU A 178 17.70 18.43 -6.41
CA GLU A 178 17.68 17.78 -7.71
C GLU A 178 16.26 17.29 -8.03
N ILE A 179 15.83 17.44 -9.28
CA ILE A 179 14.56 16.90 -9.76
C ILE A 179 14.65 15.37 -9.77
N ILE A 180 13.68 14.74 -9.14
CA ILE A 180 13.63 13.29 -9.11
C ILE A 180 13.00 12.78 -10.40
N GLU A 181 13.75 11.96 -11.11
CA GLU A 181 13.25 11.32 -12.32
C GLU A 181 12.12 10.35 -11.98
N HIS A 182 11.00 10.46 -12.70
CA HIS A 182 9.91 9.50 -12.61
C HIS A 182 10.41 8.10 -12.95
N LYS A 183 10.16 7.15 -12.05
CA LYS A 183 10.52 5.75 -12.30
C LYS A 183 9.41 4.83 -11.83
N TRP A 184 8.98 3.97 -12.75
CA TRP A 184 8.04 2.88 -12.48
C TRP A 184 8.78 1.54 -12.58
N GLU A 185 8.88 0.83 -11.47
CA GLU A 185 9.41 -0.53 -11.42
C GLU A 185 8.28 -1.52 -11.22
N SER A 186 8.00 -2.36 -12.22
CA SER A 186 7.11 -3.51 -12.08
C SER A 186 7.91 -4.70 -11.52
N HIS A 187 7.34 -5.36 -10.51
CA HIS A 187 7.96 -6.56 -9.93
C HIS A 187 7.39 -7.82 -10.58
N ASN A 188 7.72 -8.03 -11.85
CA ASN A 188 7.22 -9.14 -12.66
C ASN A 188 7.52 -10.51 -12.02
N ILE A 189 8.69 -10.68 -11.41
CA ILE A 189 9.06 -11.92 -10.70
C ILE A 189 8.10 -12.20 -9.54
N SER A 190 7.77 -11.18 -8.75
CA SER A 190 6.80 -11.32 -7.65
C SER A 190 5.39 -11.62 -8.15
N LEU A 191 5.00 -11.05 -9.28
CA LEU A 191 3.71 -11.30 -9.90
C LEU A 191 3.62 -12.72 -10.48
N ILE A 192 4.69 -13.20 -11.11
CA ILE A 192 4.80 -14.59 -11.60
C ILE A 192 4.76 -15.57 -10.43
N ALA A 193 5.55 -15.33 -9.37
CA ALA A 193 5.55 -16.19 -8.19
C ALA A 193 4.16 -16.24 -7.52
N TYR A 194 3.46 -15.11 -7.43
CA TYR A 194 2.10 -15.04 -6.93
C TYR A 194 1.12 -15.85 -7.79
N SER A 195 1.23 -15.74 -9.11
CA SER A 195 0.38 -16.49 -10.04
C SER A 195 0.61 -18.00 -9.95
N ILE A 196 1.88 -18.43 -9.80
CA ILE A 196 2.23 -19.84 -9.64
C ILE A 196 1.66 -20.39 -8.32
N THR A 197 1.83 -19.66 -7.22
CA THR A 197 1.30 -20.10 -5.91
C THR A 197 -0.22 -20.11 -5.88
N ALA A 198 -0.89 -19.16 -6.54
CA ALA A 198 -2.33 -19.12 -6.69
C ALA A 198 -2.85 -20.33 -7.49
N PHE A 199 -2.18 -20.66 -8.60
CA PHE A 199 -2.55 -21.81 -9.43
C PHE A 199 -2.34 -23.14 -8.67
N ALA A 200 -1.21 -23.28 -7.98
CA ALA A 200 -0.94 -24.46 -7.15
C ALA A 200 -1.95 -24.62 -6.01
N ALA A 201 -2.34 -23.52 -5.35
CA ALA A 201 -3.39 -23.54 -4.32
C ALA A 201 -4.75 -23.92 -4.89
N LEU A 202 -5.10 -23.43 -6.08
CA LEU A 202 -6.35 -23.79 -6.78
C LEU A 202 -6.39 -25.28 -7.11
N LEU A 203 -5.33 -25.82 -7.72
CA LEU A 203 -5.22 -27.27 -7.98
C LEU A 203 -5.32 -28.08 -6.68
N GLY A 204 -4.63 -27.64 -5.65
CA GLY A 204 -4.67 -28.27 -4.32
C GLY A 204 -6.08 -28.32 -3.74
N PHE A 205 -6.85 -27.23 -3.89
CA PHE A 205 -8.23 -27.17 -3.40
C PHE A 205 -9.15 -28.23 -4.06
N PHE A 206 -8.94 -28.55 -5.33
CA PHE A 206 -9.73 -29.57 -6.05
C PHE A 206 -9.26 -31.01 -5.74
N THR A 207 -8.14 -31.19 -5.05
CA THR A 207 -7.58 -32.51 -4.69
C THR A 207 -7.76 -32.85 -3.21
N LEU A 208 -8.20 -31.92 -2.39
CA LEU A 208 -8.62 -32.10 -1.00
C LEU A 208 -10.05 -32.62 -0.90
#